data_30bf35ab811290a470e4b7c3e95dc0a4
#
_entry.id   30bf35ab811290a470e4b7c3e95dc0a4
#
_cell.length_a   1.000
_cell.length_b   1.000
_cell.length_c   1.000
_cell.angle_alpha   90.00
_cell.angle_beta   90.00
_cell.angle_gamma   90.00
#
_symmetry.space_group_name_H-M   'P 1'
#
loop_
_entity.id
_entity.type
_entity.pdbx_description
1 polymer ?
#
loop_
_entity_poly.entity_id
_entity_poly.type
_entity_poly.pdbx_seq_one_letter_code
_entity_poly.pdbx_strand_id
1 'polypeptide(L)'
;MLDRRDFLRLSALASLGTLAGCATTPAAARIRPITRGPKFHWRGYYDKFLFSADDRFVLANEVDFEGRSPTKADSIRVGMVDTQDGDRWIDLGGSNAWNWQQGCMLQWVPGSDRHVAWNDREDGQFVTRVLDVKSNRTRTLPHPFYTFSPDGKTAFAPDFARLDVTRPGYGYATGAERDIWKLKPAPDDTGIWRMDMATGQQRLLFT
;
A
#
# COMPACT_ATOMS: atom_id res chain seq x y z
N MET A 1 28.07 11.25 -64.29
CA MET A 1 26.63 11.42 -64.03
C MET A 1 26.12 10.04 -63.64
N LEU A 2 25.67 9.89 -62.37
CA LEU A 2 25.04 8.60 -61.93
C LEU A 2 23.70 8.44 -62.64
N ASP A 3 23.50 7.29 -63.29
CA ASP A 3 22.28 6.97 -63.95
C ASP A 3 21.17 6.74 -62.90
N ARG A 4 19.93 7.00 -63.28
CA ARG A 4 18.73 6.86 -62.46
C ARG A 4 18.62 5.45 -61.86
N ARG A 5 19.11 4.43 -62.55
CA ARG A 5 19.14 3.02 -62.09
C ARG A 5 20.17 2.80 -60.98
N ASP A 6 21.33 3.46 -61.07
CA ASP A 6 22.38 3.38 -60.07
C ASP A 6 22.00 4.12 -58.76
N PHE A 7 21.26 5.22 -58.86
CA PHE A 7 20.67 5.90 -57.72
C PHE A 7 19.65 5.02 -56.98
N LEU A 8 18.76 4.34 -57.72
CA LEU A 8 17.78 3.45 -57.12
C LEU A 8 18.42 2.21 -56.47
N ARG A 9 19.48 1.65 -57.03
CA ARG A 9 20.24 0.53 -56.46
C ARG A 9 20.98 0.94 -55.18
N LEU A 10 21.61 2.11 -55.13
CA LEU A 10 22.26 2.65 -53.96
C LEU A 10 21.24 2.98 -52.85
N SER A 11 20.08 3.52 -53.20
CA SER A 11 19.01 3.81 -52.26
C SER A 11 18.40 2.51 -51.64
N ALA A 12 18.28 1.44 -52.44
CA ALA A 12 17.81 0.13 -51.93
C ALA A 12 18.82 -0.55 -50.99
N LEU A 13 20.14 -0.41 -51.26
CA LEU A 13 21.18 -0.92 -50.41
C LEU A 13 21.30 -0.12 -49.07
N ALA A 14 21.08 1.18 -49.12
CA ALA A 14 21.09 2.03 -47.92
C ALA A 14 19.88 1.73 -46.99
N SER A 15 18.72 1.38 -47.57
CA SER A 15 17.51 1.03 -46.78
C SER A 15 17.60 -0.36 -46.12
N LEU A 16 18.41 -1.28 -46.64
CA LEU A 16 18.64 -2.58 -46.00
C LEU A 16 19.63 -2.52 -44.83
N GLY A 17 20.51 -1.52 -44.80
CA GLY A 17 21.47 -1.30 -43.71
C GLY A 17 20.86 -0.70 -42.44
N THR A 18 19.72 -0.01 -42.53
CA THR A 18 19.05 0.65 -41.39
C THR A 18 18.05 -0.22 -40.65
N LEU A 19 17.73 -1.41 -41.14
CA LEU A 19 16.85 -2.38 -40.46
C LEU A 19 17.60 -3.33 -39.49
N ALA A 20 18.93 -3.23 -39.38
CA ALA A 20 19.71 -3.87 -38.33
C ALA A 20 19.73 -3.01 -37.04
N GLY A 21 18.70 -2.18 -36.81
CA GLY A 21 18.44 -1.52 -35.56
C GLY A 21 18.17 -2.56 -34.47
N CYS A 22 18.99 -2.56 -33.45
CA CYS A 22 18.94 -3.39 -32.27
C CYS A 22 17.51 -3.78 -31.85
N ALA A 23 17.02 -4.89 -32.32
CA ALA A 23 15.96 -5.61 -31.64
C ALA A 23 16.58 -6.18 -30.34
N THR A 24 16.80 -5.32 -29.36
CA THR A 24 17.01 -5.80 -27.99
C THR A 24 15.70 -6.44 -27.60
N THR A 25 15.63 -7.77 -27.71
CA THR A 25 14.55 -8.53 -27.10
C THR A 25 14.54 -8.08 -25.64
N PRO A 26 13.43 -7.46 -25.14
CA PRO A 26 13.40 -7.07 -23.75
C PRO A 26 13.70 -8.31 -22.92
N ALA A 27 14.72 -8.24 -22.07
CA ALA A 27 15.07 -9.37 -21.22
C ALA A 27 13.81 -9.73 -20.44
N ALA A 28 13.40 -11.00 -20.54
CA ALA A 28 12.22 -11.48 -19.83
C ALA A 28 12.36 -11.13 -18.35
N ALA A 29 11.35 -10.45 -17.79
CA ALA A 29 11.35 -10.05 -16.38
C ALA A 29 11.51 -11.33 -15.53
N ARG A 30 12.48 -11.33 -14.63
CA ARG A 30 12.65 -12.44 -13.68
C ARG A 30 11.63 -12.29 -12.57
N ILE A 31 10.73 -13.25 -12.46
CA ILE A 31 9.74 -13.32 -11.38
C ILE A 31 10.27 -14.33 -10.35
N ARG A 32 10.33 -13.91 -9.07
CA ARG A 32 10.65 -14.78 -7.96
C ARG A 32 9.76 -14.48 -6.75
N PRO A 33 9.36 -15.49 -5.95
CA PRO A 33 8.70 -15.24 -4.67
C PRO A 33 9.73 -14.68 -3.67
N ILE A 34 9.30 -13.70 -2.88
CA ILE A 34 10.09 -13.11 -1.78
C ILE A 34 9.55 -13.49 -0.39
N THR A 35 8.45 -14.22 -0.32
CA THR A 35 7.89 -14.78 0.92
C THR A 35 7.61 -16.27 0.72
N ARG A 36 7.57 -17.02 1.81
CA ARG A 36 7.34 -18.47 1.81
C ARG A 36 6.39 -18.86 2.93
N GLY A 37 5.57 -19.90 2.68
CA GLY A 37 4.70 -20.48 3.70
C GLY A 37 5.43 -20.92 4.98
N PRO A 38 4.68 -21.39 5.99
CA PRO A 38 3.30 -21.87 5.86
C PRO A 38 2.21 -20.78 5.91
N LYS A 39 2.53 -19.58 6.35
CA LYS A 39 1.57 -18.47 6.43
C LYS A 39 1.34 -17.81 5.08
N PHE A 40 0.23 -17.09 4.98
CA PHE A 40 -0.13 -16.33 3.78
C PHE A 40 0.39 -14.91 3.88
N HIS A 41 0.97 -14.42 2.77
CA HIS A 41 1.52 -13.08 2.70
C HIS A 41 0.90 -12.32 1.55
N TRP A 42 0.55 -11.07 1.78
CA TRP A 42 0.08 -10.17 0.72
C TRP A 42 0.47 -8.72 1.01
N ARG A 43 0.51 -7.94 -0.04
CA ARG A 43 0.53 -6.48 0.10
C ARG A 43 -0.92 -5.98 0.16
N GLY A 44 -1.15 -4.79 0.63
CA GLY A 44 -2.46 -4.15 0.57
C GLY A 44 -2.81 -3.66 -0.86
N TYR A 45 -3.30 -2.44 -0.96
CA TYR A 45 -3.73 -1.87 -2.24
C TYR A 45 -2.55 -1.40 -3.10
N TYR A 46 -2.77 -1.34 -4.43
CA TYR A 46 -1.73 -1.06 -5.42
C TYR A 46 -1.11 0.35 -5.32
N ASP A 47 -1.80 1.31 -4.69
CA ASP A 47 -1.36 2.70 -4.54
C ASP A 47 -0.48 2.96 -3.31
N LYS A 48 -0.11 1.92 -2.54
CA LYS A 48 0.69 2.07 -1.32
C LYS A 48 2.19 2.02 -1.60
N PHE A 49 2.96 2.86 -0.90
CA PHE A 49 4.42 2.88 -0.97
C PHE A 49 5.00 1.72 -0.16
N LEU A 50 5.22 0.59 -0.83
CA LEU A 50 5.66 -0.65 -0.19
C LEU A 50 7.17 -0.83 -0.18
N PHE A 51 7.87 -0.29 -1.16
CA PHE A 51 9.32 -0.38 -1.25
C PHE A 51 10.00 0.74 -0.45
N SER A 52 11.09 0.38 0.25
CA SER A 52 12.00 1.39 0.80
C SER A 52 12.66 2.20 -0.32
N ALA A 53 13.20 3.39 0.02
CA ALA A 53 13.82 4.28 -0.98
C ALA A 53 15.01 3.67 -1.72
N ASP A 54 15.65 2.64 -1.16
CA ASP A 54 16.75 1.87 -1.74
C ASP A 54 16.31 0.52 -2.35
N ASP A 55 15.00 0.28 -2.47
CA ASP A 55 14.37 -0.96 -2.97
C ASP A 55 14.79 -2.24 -2.22
N ARG A 56 15.43 -2.12 -1.06
CA ARG A 56 15.87 -3.25 -0.26
C ARG A 56 14.74 -3.91 0.51
N PHE A 57 13.89 -3.12 1.16
CA PHE A 57 12.82 -3.64 2.00
C PHE A 57 11.47 -3.53 1.31
N VAL A 58 10.69 -4.60 1.39
CA VAL A 58 9.32 -4.65 0.84
C VAL A 58 8.34 -4.93 1.97
N LEU A 59 7.43 -4.00 2.21
CA LEU A 59 6.39 -4.15 3.22
C LEU A 59 5.36 -5.21 2.80
N ALA A 60 4.91 -6.02 3.75
CA ALA A 60 3.88 -7.02 3.55
C ALA A 60 3.08 -7.29 4.82
N ASN A 61 1.88 -7.81 4.65
CA ASN A 61 1.05 -8.36 5.71
C ASN A 61 1.21 -9.88 5.73
N GLU A 62 1.02 -10.49 6.90
CA GLU A 62 1.04 -11.94 7.12
C GLU A 62 -0.20 -12.35 7.91
N VAL A 63 -0.82 -13.47 7.54
CA VAL A 63 -2.01 -14.03 8.21
C VAL A 63 -1.99 -15.55 8.19
N ASP A 64 -2.73 -16.18 9.12
CA ASP A 64 -2.78 -17.63 9.30
C ASP A 64 -3.92 -18.32 8.51
N PHE A 65 -4.81 -17.58 7.87
CA PHE A 65 -5.99 -18.13 7.20
C PHE A 65 -6.31 -17.42 5.88
N GLU A 66 -7.11 -18.08 5.06
CA GLU A 66 -7.72 -17.55 3.83
C GLU A 66 -9.19 -18.00 3.73
N GLY A 67 -9.88 -17.56 2.67
CA GLY A 67 -11.19 -18.09 2.27
C GLY A 67 -12.39 -17.58 3.05
N ARG A 68 -12.20 -16.62 3.96
CA ARG A 68 -13.30 -15.96 4.68
C ARG A 68 -13.03 -14.47 4.90
N SER A 69 -14.07 -13.70 5.15
CA SER A 69 -13.94 -12.31 5.57
C SER A 69 -13.33 -12.22 6.98
N PRO A 70 -12.50 -11.21 7.26
CA PRO A 70 -12.01 -10.96 8.60
C PRO A 70 -13.13 -10.47 9.53
N THR A 71 -13.00 -10.79 10.81
CA THR A 71 -13.81 -10.28 11.90
C THR A 71 -13.02 -9.29 12.74
N LYS A 72 -13.67 -8.58 13.66
CA LYS A 72 -13.00 -7.67 14.58
C LYS A 72 -11.97 -8.34 15.51
N ALA A 73 -12.03 -9.67 15.66
CA ALA A 73 -11.11 -10.44 16.48
C ALA A 73 -9.88 -10.94 15.72
N ASP A 74 -9.94 -10.91 14.39
CA ASP A 74 -8.84 -11.40 13.58
C ASP A 74 -7.72 -10.36 13.49
N SER A 75 -6.51 -10.81 13.75
CA SER A 75 -5.29 -9.99 13.65
C SER A 75 -4.39 -10.47 12.51
N ILE A 76 -3.61 -9.54 12.00
CA ILE A 76 -2.51 -9.81 11.06
C ILE A 76 -1.19 -9.38 11.66
N ARG A 77 -0.09 -9.95 11.14
CA ARG A 77 1.25 -9.41 11.36
C ARG A 77 1.57 -8.41 10.25
N VAL A 78 2.27 -7.37 10.63
CA VAL A 78 2.82 -6.35 9.75
C VAL A 78 4.33 -6.54 9.73
N GLY A 79 4.92 -6.61 8.56
CA GLY A 79 6.34 -6.82 8.45
C GLY A 79 6.96 -6.26 7.17
N MET A 80 8.24 -6.50 7.03
CA MET A 80 8.98 -6.22 5.82
C MET A 80 9.91 -7.39 5.46
N VAL A 81 10.15 -7.56 4.18
CA VAL A 81 11.09 -8.54 3.64
C VAL A 81 12.38 -7.84 3.27
N ASP A 82 13.52 -8.29 3.80
CA ASP A 82 14.85 -7.85 3.38
C ASP A 82 15.27 -8.65 2.14
N THR A 83 15.13 -8.07 0.96
CA THR A 83 15.41 -8.71 -0.32
C THR A 83 16.90 -8.93 -0.59
N GLN A 84 17.78 -8.32 0.21
CA GLN A 84 19.23 -8.45 0.13
C GLN A 84 19.81 -9.38 1.19
N ASP A 85 18.98 -9.86 2.13
CA ASP A 85 19.35 -10.79 3.19
C ASP A 85 18.48 -12.08 3.12
N GLY A 86 18.54 -12.77 1.99
CA GLY A 86 17.87 -14.06 1.79
C GLY A 86 16.33 -13.99 1.87
N ASP A 87 15.72 -12.85 1.60
CA ASP A 87 14.29 -12.59 1.75
C ASP A 87 13.80 -12.79 3.19
N ARG A 88 14.61 -12.40 4.16
CA ARG A 88 14.31 -12.55 5.58
C ARG A 88 13.12 -11.66 5.98
N TRP A 89 12.12 -12.28 6.60
CA TRP A 89 11.00 -11.57 7.22
C TRP A 89 11.45 -10.84 8.48
N ILE A 90 11.08 -9.57 8.59
CA ILE A 90 11.29 -8.72 9.76
C ILE A 90 9.92 -8.30 10.26
N ASP A 91 9.56 -8.76 11.45
CA ASP A 91 8.30 -8.40 12.09
C ASP A 91 8.35 -6.95 12.59
N LEU A 92 7.32 -6.16 12.27
CA LEU A 92 7.19 -4.76 12.67
C LEU A 92 6.05 -4.56 13.69
N GLY A 93 5.13 -5.52 13.81
CA GLY A 93 4.00 -5.42 14.72
C GLY A 93 2.77 -6.17 14.24
N GLY A 94 1.62 -5.72 14.66
CA GLY A 94 0.34 -6.32 14.27
C GLY A 94 -0.74 -5.28 14.03
N SER A 95 -1.87 -5.75 13.48
CA SER A 95 -3.06 -4.93 13.29
C SER A 95 -4.33 -5.75 13.42
N ASN A 96 -5.34 -5.17 14.09
CA ASN A 96 -6.72 -5.64 14.14
C ASN A 96 -7.65 -4.72 13.32
N ALA A 97 -7.09 -3.80 12.52
CA ALA A 97 -7.81 -2.89 11.64
C ALA A 97 -7.39 -3.14 10.19
N TRP A 98 -7.97 -4.14 9.55
CA TRP A 98 -7.58 -4.58 8.22
C TRP A 98 -8.72 -5.20 7.43
N ASN A 99 -8.52 -5.32 6.13
CA ASN A 99 -9.35 -6.08 5.20
C ASN A 99 -8.49 -6.72 4.11
N TRP A 100 -9.06 -7.68 3.37
CA TRP A 100 -8.32 -8.38 2.31
C TRP A 100 -7.91 -7.48 1.15
N GLN A 101 -8.75 -6.52 0.80
CA GLN A 101 -8.56 -5.66 -0.36
C GLN A 101 -7.39 -4.68 -0.17
N GLN A 102 -7.28 -4.09 1.02
CA GLN A 102 -6.40 -2.95 1.26
C GLN A 102 -5.40 -3.17 2.40
N GLY A 103 -5.48 -4.33 3.08
CA GLY A 103 -4.70 -4.57 4.29
C GLY A 103 -5.07 -3.58 5.39
N CYS A 104 -4.09 -3.19 6.18
CA CYS A 104 -4.19 -2.16 7.23
C CYS A 104 -3.61 -0.80 6.78
N MET A 105 -3.61 -0.49 5.50
CA MET A 105 -2.97 0.70 4.88
C MET A 105 -1.45 0.77 5.07
N LEU A 106 -0.80 -0.37 5.28
CA LEU A 106 0.64 -0.46 5.49
C LEU A 106 1.42 0.20 4.36
N GLN A 107 2.27 1.17 4.69
CA GLN A 107 3.12 1.85 3.71
C GLN A 107 4.27 2.62 4.38
N TRP A 108 5.30 2.93 3.60
CA TRP A 108 6.30 3.93 3.99
C TRP A 108 5.66 5.33 4.02
N VAL A 109 6.05 6.12 5.01
CA VAL A 109 5.61 7.53 5.08
C VAL A 109 6.35 8.33 4.01
N PRO A 110 5.66 9.04 3.11
CA PRO A 110 6.32 9.84 2.07
C PRO A 110 7.32 10.83 2.63
N GLY A 111 8.47 10.97 1.96
CA GLY A 111 9.56 11.84 2.41
C GLY A 111 10.39 11.29 3.58
N SER A 112 10.15 10.04 4.02
CA SER A 112 10.91 9.39 5.09
C SER A 112 11.52 8.07 4.63
N ASP A 113 12.80 7.87 4.96
CA ASP A 113 13.55 6.63 4.74
C ASP A 113 13.52 5.70 5.97
N ARG A 114 12.73 6.04 6.99
CA ARG A 114 12.74 5.36 8.28
C ARG A 114 11.36 5.14 8.92
N HIS A 115 10.32 5.81 8.47
CA HIS A 115 9.01 5.68 9.07
C HIS A 115 8.07 4.82 8.22
N VAL A 116 7.50 3.82 8.85
CA VAL A 116 6.43 2.97 8.32
C VAL A 116 5.15 3.25 9.11
N ALA A 117 4.02 3.33 8.43
CA ALA A 117 2.73 3.53 9.08
C ALA A 117 1.71 2.47 8.66
N TRP A 118 0.82 2.13 9.59
CA TRP A 118 -0.33 1.28 9.36
C TRP A 118 -1.46 1.61 10.34
N ASN A 119 -2.67 1.22 9.98
CA ASN A 119 -3.79 1.32 10.91
C ASN A 119 -3.86 0.11 11.82
N ASP A 120 -4.34 0.35 13.03
CA ASP A 120 -4.56 -0.67 14.06
C ASP A 120 -5.82 -0.33 14.86
N ARG A 121 -6.11 -1.11 15.88
CA ARG A 121 -7.20 -0.86 16.82
C ARG A 121 -6.65 -0.83 18.24
N GLU A 122 -7.03 0.21 18.99
CA GLU A 122 -6.71 0.37 20.40
C GLU A 122 -7.96 0.88 21.12
N ASP A 123 -8.33 0.24 22.22
CA ASP A 123 -9.52 0.58 23.02
C ASP A 123 -10.80 0.72 22.21
N GLY A 124 -10.95 -0.13 21.18
CA GLY A 124 -12.11 -0.14 20.29
C GLY A 124 -12.11 0.96 19.22
N GLN A 125 -11.11 1.84 19.18
CA GLN A 125 -10.96 2.90 18.18
C GLN A 125 -9.94 2.49 17.11
N PHE A 126 -10.13 2.95 15.88
CA PHE A 126 -9.10 2.83 14.85
C PHE A 126 -8.05 3.91 15.05
N VAL A 127 -6.80 3.50 15.04
CA VAL A 127 -5.63 4.35 15.29
C VAL A 127 -4.62 4.18 14.18
N THR A 128 -3.66 5.10 14.08
CA THR A 128 -2.48 4.96 13.23
C THR A 128 -1.26 4.63 14.08
N ARG A 129 -0.54 3.56 13.74
CA ARG A 129 0.80 3.28 14.23
C ARG A 129 1.83 3.86 13.28
N VAL A 130 2.81 4.56 13.82
CA VAL A 130 3.96 5.07 13.06
C VAL A 130 5.23 4.54 13.73
N LEU A 131 5.90 3.61 13.06
CA LEU A 131 7.12 2.97 13.52
C LEU A 131 8.34 3.63 12.86
N ASP A 132 9.31 4.02 13.66
CA ASP A 132 10.66 4.31 13.21
C ASP A 132 11.47 3.01 13.18
N VAL A 133 11.72 2.47 11.99
CA VAL A 133 12.39 1.17 11.81
C VAL A 133 13.86 1.18 12.24
N LYS A 134 14.48 2.36 12.35
CA LYS A 134 15.89 2.49 12.79
C LYS A 134 16.02 2.46 14.32
N SER A 135 15.09 3.10 15.04
CA SER A 135 15.10 3.13 16.50
C SER A 135 14.15 2.12 17.15
N ASN A 136 13.34 1.45 16.37
CA ASN A 136 12.28 0.54 16.82
C ASN A 136 11.28 1.20 17.79
N ARG A 137 11.02 2.50 17.60
CA ARG A 137 10.05 3.25 18.40
C ARG A 137 8.77 3.46 17.62
N THR A 138 7.66 3.06 18.24
CA THR A 138 6.32 3.29 17.69
C THR A 138 5.64 4.43 18.43
N ARG A 139 4.98 5.32 17.69
CA ARG A 139 4.00 6.27 18.22
C ARG A 139 2.62 5.96 17.68
N THR A 140 1.61 6.24 18.47
CA THR A 140 0.20 6.09 18.07
C THR A 140 -0.42 7.45 17.86
N LEU A 141 -1.17 7.59 16.74
CA LEU A 141 -2.03 8.72 16.48
C LEU A 141 -3.49 8.28 16.65
N PRO A 142 -4.38 9.15 17.17
CA PRO A 142 -5.70 8.74 17.66
C PRO A 142 -6.74 8.44 16.57
N HIS A 143 -6.38 8.55 15.29
CA HIS A 143 -7.28 8.33 14.16
C HIS A 143 -6.60 7.49 13.07
N PRO A 144 -7.38 6.76 12.24
CA PRO A 144 -6.84 6.01 11.12
C PRO A 144 -6.48 6.94 9.96
N PHE A 145 -5.71 6.43 9.01
CA PHE A 145 -5.41 7.08 7.74
C PHE A 145 -5.70 6.16 6.55
N TYR A 146 -5.90 6.75 5.38
CA TYR A 146 -5.98 6.02 4.11
C TYR A 146 -4.76 6.36 3.23
N THR A 147 -4.44 7.63 3.10
CA THR A 147 -3.34 8.13 2.28
C THR A 147 -2.67 9.34 2.91
N PHE A 148 -1.47 9.65 2.44
CA PHE A 148 -0.70 10.82 2.87
C PHE A 148 -0.63 11.89 1.78
N SER A 149 -0.39 13.14 2.21
CA SER A 149 0.17 14.15 1.33
C SER A 149 1.58 13.76 0.86
N PRO A 150 2.07 14.28 -0.29
CA PRO A 150 3.39 13.93 -0.82
C PRO A 150 4.56 14.19 0.13
N ASP A 151 4.41 15.12 1.06
CA ASP A 151 5.41 15.46 2.09
C ASP A 151 5.26 14.65 3.39
N GLY A 152 4.28 13.74 3.47
CA GLY A 152 4.02 12.89 4.64
C GLY A 152 3.49 13.62 5.88
N LYS A 153 3.22 14.94 5.82
CA LYS A 153 2.81 15.74 6.99
C LYS A 153 1.33 15.71 7.26
N THR A 154 0.54 15.37 6.27
CA THR A 154 -0.91 15.30 6.34
C THR A 154 -1.38 13.92 5.91
N ALA A 155 -2.37 13.38 6.60
CA ALA A 155 -3.07 12.18 6.18
C ALA A 155 -4.54 12.47 5.94
N PHE A 156 -5.16 11.64 5.11
CA PHE A 156 -6.59 11.67 4.80
C PHE A 156 -7.19 10.30 5.04
N ALA A 157 -8.41 10.26 5.53
CA ALA A 157 -9.13 9.02 5.77
C ALA A 157 -10.62 9.15 5.52
N PRO A 158 -11.28 8.12 4.99
CA PRO A 158 -12.71 7.95 5.11
C PRO A 158 -13.07 7.41 6.49
N ASP A 159 -14.35 7.31 6.76
CA ASP A 159 -14.85 6.54 7.90
C ASP A 159 -14.81 5.03 7.57
N PHE A 160 -13.82 4.31 8.12
CA PHE A 160 -13.63 2.88 7.88
C PHE A 160 -14.73 2.02 8.48
N ALA A 161 -15.38 2.47 9.57
CA ALA A 161 -16.51 1.75 10.15
C ALA A 161 -17.72 1.83 9.22
N ARG A 162 -17.97 3.01 8.66
CA ARG A 162 -19.03 3.20 7.68
C ARG A 162 -18.76 2.43 6.39
N LEU A 163 -17.51 2.41 5.91
CA LEU A 163 -17.12 1.64 4.73
C LEU A 163 -17.35 0.13 4.91
N ASP A 164 -17.12 -0.40 6.12
CA ASP A 164 -17.37 -1.83 6.40
C ASP A 164 -18.82 -2.24 6.12
N VAL A 165 -19.75 -1.33 6.38
CA VAL A 165 -21.19 -1.55 6.17
C VAL A 165 -21.62 -1.20 4.75
N THR A 166 -21.22 -0.02 4.26
CA THR A 166 -21.72 0.51 2.97
C THR A 166 -21.00 -0.09 1.76
N ARG A 167 -19.78 -0.57 1.96
CA ARG A 167 -18.96 -1.23 0.94
C ARG A 167 -18.14 -2.37 1.56
N PRO A 168 -18.74 -3.54 1.82
CA PRO A 168 -18.06 -4.68 2.41
C PRO A 168 -16.74 -5.01 1.71
N GLY A 169 -15.69 -5.28 2.50
CA GLY A 169 -14.34 -5.56 2.00
C GLY A 169 -13.41 -4.36 1.88
N TYR A 170 -13.91 -3.13 2.06
CA TYR A 170 -13.11 -1.90 2.02
C TYR A 170 -12.98 -1.19 3.38
N GLY A 171 -13.86 -1.49 4.32
CA GLY A 171 -13.77 -1.01 5.69
C GLY A 171 -13.07 -1.98 6.62
N TYR A 172 -13.10 -1.67 7.90
CA TYR A 172 -12.58 -2.53 8.95
C TYR A 172 -13.72 -3.08 9.79
N ALA A 173 -13.73 -4.40 10.04
CA ALA A 173 -14.78 -5.10 10.74
C ALA A 173 -15.04 -4.48 12.13
N THR A 174 -16.25 -3.99 12.35
CA THR A 174 -16.68 -3.40 13.63
C THR A 174 -17.61 -4.30 14.42
N GLY A 175 -18.27 -5.24 13.75
CA GLY A 175 -19.39 -6.02 14.27
C GLY A 175 -20.72 -5.26 14.14
N ALA A 176 -21.84 -6.03 14.11
CA ALA A 176 -23.17 -5.51 13.80
C ALA A 176 -23.68 -4.39 14.75
N GLU A 177 -23.12 -4.31 15.96
CA GLU A 177 -23.59 -3.40 17.02
C GLU A 177 -23.19 -1.93 16.83
N ARG A 178 -22.29 -1.63 15.87
CA ARG A 178 -21.71 -0.28 15.68
C ARG A 178 -22.14 0.41 14.40
N ASP A 179 -23.13 -0.10 13.68
CA ASP A 179 -23.61 0.57 12.47
C ASP A 179 -24.62 1.69 12.79
N ILE A 180 -24.17 2.66 13.55
CA ILE A 180 -24.97 3.87 13.86
C ILE A 180 -25.30 4.69 12.61
N TRP A 181 -24.55 4.44 11.50
CA TRP A 181 -24.70 5.17 10.24
C TRP A 181 -25.64 4.49 9.26
N LYS A 182 -26.03 3.26 9.52
CA LYS A 182 -26.91 2.50 8.61
C LYS A 182 -28.26 3.16 8.37
N LEU A 183 -28.78 3.84 9.39
CA LEU A 183 -30.06 4.54 9.32
C LEU A 183 -29.92 6.01 8.84
N LYS A 184 -28.69 6.51 8.62
CA LYS A 184 -28.43 7.88 8.16
C LYS A 184 -27.75 7.85 6.79
N PRO A 185 -28.51 7.85 5.67
CA PRO A 185 -27.93 7.71 4.32
C PRO A 185 -26.92 8.80 3.94
N ALA A 186 -27.15 10.04 4.40
CA ALA A 186 -26.28 11.19 4.17
C ALA A 186 -25.94 11.84 5.52
N PRO A 187 -24.95 11.32 6.27
CA PRO A 187 -24.53 11.93 7.53
C PRO A 187 -23.78 13.23 7.27
N ASP A 188 -23.95 14.19 8.16
CA ASP A 188 -23.29 15.49 8.16
C ASP A 188 -22.09 15.58 9.12
N ASP A 189 -21.85 14.52 9.87
CA ASP A 189 -20.86 14.40 10.94
C ASP A 189 -19.73 13.42 10.64
N THR A 190 -19.73 12.81 9.45
CA THR A 190 -18.65 11.94 8.96
C THR A 190 -18.50 12.03 7.44
N GLY A 191 -17.34 11.65 6.93
CA GLY A 191 -17.01 11.72 5.51
C GLY A 191 -15.51 11.57 5.29
N ILE A 192 -14.88 12.55 4.64
CA ILE A 192 -13.42 12.58 4.46
C ILE A 192 -12.78 13.46 5.50
N TRP A 193 -11.86 12.89 6.24
CA TRP A 193 -11.12 13.52 7.32
C TRP A 193 -9.69 13.83 6.90
N ARG A 194 -9.17 14.95 7.41
CA ARG A 194 -7.76 15.34 7.33
C ARG A 194 -7.14 15.25 8.71
N MET A 195 -5.98 14.61 8.82
CA MET A 195 -5.21 14.50 10.06
C MET A 195 -3.82 15.13 9.89
N ASP A 196 -3.40 15.91 10.86
CA ASP A 196 -2.02 16.38 11.00
C ASP A 196 -1.16 15.25 11.58
N MET A 197 -0.10 14.85 10.88
CA MET A 197 0.73 13.70 11.26
C MET A 197 1.67 13.97 12.43
N ALA A 198 1.94 15.22 12.78
CA ALA A 198 2.75 15.56 13.96
C ALA A 198 1.93 15.49 15.25
N THR A 199 0.71 16.01 15.23
CA THR A 199 -0.14 16.18 16.39
C THR A 199 -1.24 15.14 16.55
N GLY A 200 -1.66 14.49 15.43
CA GLY A 200 -2.83 13.62 15.38
C GLY A 200 -4.17 14.38 15.35
N GLN A 201 -4.15 15.71 15.32
CA GLN A 201 -5.38 16.50 15.22
C GLN A 201 -6.09 16.22 13.90
N GLN A 202 -7.39 15.94 13.98
CA GLN A 202 -8.24 15.62 12.84
C GLN A 202 -9.33 16.67 12.65
N ARG A 203 -9.69 16.92 11.39
CA ARG A 203 -10.88 17.70 11.04
C ARG A 203 -11.60 17.10 9.84
N LEU A 204 -12.93 17.20 9.86
CA LEU A 204 -13.77 16.82 8.74
C LEU A 204 -13.59 17.84 7.59
N LEU A 205 -13.42 17.34 6.37
CA LEU A 205 -13.29 18.16 5.16
C LEU A 205 -14.57 18.14 4.33
N PHE A 206 -15.13 16.96 4.12
CA PHE A 206 -16.32 16.74 3.31
C PHE A 206 -17.23 15.72 4.01
N THR A 207 -18.52 15.90 3.89
CA THR A 207 -19.57 14.98 4.34
C THR A 207 -20.21 14.27 3.15
#